data_0a890c87194bf65bc3aa9f173d781836
#
_entry.id   0a890c87194bf65bc3aa9f173d781836
#
_cell.length_a   1.000
_cell.length_b   1.000
_cell.length_c   1.000
_cell.angle_alpha   90.00
_cell.angle_beta   90.00
_cell.angle_gamma   90.00
#
_symmetry.space_group_name_H-M   'P 1'
#
loop_
_entity.id
_entity.type
_entity.pdbx_description
1 polymer ?
#
loop_
_entity_poly.entity_id
_entity_poly.type
_entity_poly.pdbx_seq_one_letter_code
_entity_poly.pdbx_strand_id
1 'polypeptide(L)'
;MSRRFAFIQAADLVDYSLMMAQDESAAIDLVHELRDKLFEPIVAKHEGEVLKRMGDGWIVAYPNAASTVLAALEVQSGLAEHPNTRLRMGIHMGDIVKDETDLYGTGINIACRLQTEAPPGGVLISADVYNQLSEKQCAGFSDAGSFKLKNIPRPIQCFQWRPDKLTVSSRSNEVPTIGVERLVAAPPDEETKAAAEDLHEQILYGLSRRTGIKVRDMSIGTTGRTTYNLRGRFRRSGNRARVNLSLVLLDDAATVWADVFEDEATDLFAFTDEVAGEVDAKLRLFVNSLDNNRIGEIPDENLSVSELRTRAAGLFYECTIPDLERCVSVMDRARRLSPRDGMSQCMWAIGVLQRYKVRFEAVEGETLDELSRALDLAVELLPQSDFAFFARCMFRSLTERDPTKVMSDAKACYNLSPNYPQAHIGLGYAYTLAQEYQKAAAAIRKGTELRNDPFWTYRRLQMAVAEYCGADYEEAVSTLREMIDLKPSVRGFRKLLILSLWQLGHHDEARKEKALAAQLEDGENFFVQEPILPDTHLWLREALAPGSGDVLRFVE
;
A
#
# COMPACT_ATOMS: atom_id res chain seq x y z
N MET A 1 -23.58 -48.95 22.78
CA MET A 1 -23.28 -47.49 22.94
C MET A 1 -21.82 -47.30 23.26
N SER A 2 -21.03 -46.67 22.36
CA SER A 2 -19.64 -46.24 22.64
C SER A 2 -19.62 -44.75 22.91
N ARG A 3 -18.98 -44.34 24.02
CA ARG A 3 -18.78 -42.93 24.37
C ARG A 3 -17.31 -42.59 24.16
N ARG A 4 -17.04 -41.52 23.40
CA ARG A 4 -15.68 -41.02 23.21
C ARG A 4 -15.65 -39.49 23.18
N PHE A 5 -14.55 -38.91 23.59
CA PHE A 5 -14.30 -37.48 23.44
C PHE A 5 -13.71 -37.19 22.05
N ALA A 6 -14.20 -36.14 21.39
CA ALA A 6 -13.68 -35.72 20.06
C ALA A 6 -13.85 -34.23 19.85
N PHE A 7 -13.13 -33.71 18.84
CA PHE A 7 -13.34 -32.41 18.25
C PHE A 7 -14.36 -32.56 17.12
N ILE A 8 -15.42 -31.79 17.16
CA ILE A 8 -16.60 -31.95 16.32
C ILE A 8 -16.73 -30.75 15.41
N GLN A 9 -16.77 -31.01 14.12
CA GLN A 9 -17.08 -30.02 13.08
C GLN A 9 -18.48 -30.31 12.54
N ALA A 10 -19.34 -29.29 12.56
CA ALA A 10 -20.57 -29.27 11.79
C ALA A 10 -20.40 -28.32 10.59
N ALA A 11 -20.80 -28.74 9.42
CA ALA A 11 -20.74 -27.94 8.19
C ALA A 11 -22.05 -28.02 7.44
N ASP A 12 -22.45 -26.95 6.73
CA ASP A 12 -23.70 -26.84 6.00
C ASP A 12 -23.59 -25.90 4.82
N LEU A 13 -24.29 -26.20 3.73
CA LEU A 13 -24.26 -25.40 2.50
C LEU A 13 -25.19 -24.20 2.62
N VAL A 14 -24.67 -23.02 2.35
CA VAL A 14 -25.46 -21.78 2.40
C VAL A 14 -26.46 -21.73 1.23
N ASP A 15 -27.71 -21.36 1.53
CA ASP A 15 -28.79 -21.17 0.56
C ASP A 15 -29.14 -22.42 -0.27
N TYR A 16 -28.82 -23.62 0.22
CA TYR A 16 -29.13 -24.87 -0.46
C TYR A 16 -30.61 -25.02 -0.82
N SER A 17 -31.54 -24.70 0.11
CA SER A 17 -32.98 -24.74 -0.15
C SER A 17 -33.40 -23.82 -1.31
N LEU A 18 -32.71 -22.69 -1.50
CA LEU A 18 -32.93 -21.79 -2.63
C LEU A 18 -32.41 -22.39 -3.94
N MET A 19 -31.25 -23.04 -3.91
CA MET A 19 -30.66 -23.75 -5.06
C MET A 19 -31.60 -24.89 -5.49
N MET A 20 -32.10 -25.70 -4.55
CA MET A 20 -33.06 -26.75 -4.78
C MET A 20 -34.35 -26.24 -5.44
N ALA A 21 -34.82 -25.05 -5.03
CA ALA A 21 -36.03 -24.45 -5.62
C ALA A 21 -35.79 -23.91 -7.05
N GLN A 22 -34.58 -23.60 -7.43
CA GLN A 22 -34.18 -23.11 -8.76
C GLN A 22 -33.90 -24.25 -9.73
N ASP A 23 -33.08 -25.22 -9.33
CA ASP A 23 -32.72 -26.41 -10.10
C ASP A 23 -32.29 -27.54 -9.16
N GLU A 24 -33.24 -28.46 -8.91
CA GLU A 24 -33.05 -29.58 -7.99
C GLU A 24 -31.92 -30.51 -8.41
N SER A 25 -31.82 -30.82 -9.72
CA SER A 25 -30.80 -31.73 -10.22
C SER A 25 -29.39 -31.13 -10.09
N ALA A 26 -29.24 -29.88 -10.49
CA ALA A 26 -27.96 -29.18 -10.38
C ALA A 26 -27.52 -29.01 -8.91
N ALA A 27 -28.46 -28.75 -7.98
CA ALA A 27 -28.15 -28.64 -6.56
C ALA A 27 -27.67 -29.96 -5.94
N ILE A 28 -28.30 -31.09 -6.32
CA ILE A 28 -27.90 -32.43 -5.88
C ILE A 28 -26.51 -32.79 -6.45
N ASP A 29 -26.29 -32.55 -7.74
CA ASP A 29 -25.02 -32.83 -8.40
C ASP A 29 -23.86 -32.01 -7.77
N LEU A 30 -24.10 -30.74 -7.42
CA LEU A 30 -23.15 -29.88 -6.71
C LEU A 30 -22.80 -30.48 -5.34
N VAL A 31 -23.75 -30.91 -4.55
CA VAL A 31 -23.48 -31.52 -3.23
C VAL A 31 -22.67 -32.80 -3.39
N HIS A 32 -22.96 -33.62 -4.39
CA HIS A 32 -22.19 -34.84 -4.68
C HIS A 32 -20.78 -34.50 -5.09
N GLU A 33 -20.59 -33.51 -5.95
CA GLU A 33 -19.26 -33.07 -6.40
C GLU A 33 -18.43 -32.54 -5.23
N LEU A 34 -19.00 -31.63 -4.41
CA LEU A 34 -18.33 -31.08 -3.23
C LEU A 34 -17.96 -32.17 -2.23
N ARG A 35 -18.87 -33.11 -1.98
CA ARG A 35 -18.61 -34.24 -1.10
C ARG A 35 -17.43 -35.08 -1.57
N ASP A 36 -17.49 -35.53 -2.81
CA ASP A 36 -16.61 -36.59 -3.31
C ASP A 36 -15.25 -36.04 -3.76
N LYS A 37 -15.19 -34.78 -4.24
CA LYS A 37 -13.96 -34.19 -4.76
C LYS A 37 -13.25 -33.25 -3.78
N LEU A 38 -13.96 -32.68 -2.81
CA LEU A 38 -13.41 -31.65 -1.91
C LEU A 38 -13.51 -32.06 -0.44
N PHE A 39 -14.74 -32.19 0.09
CA PHE A 39 -14.97 -32.26 1.53
C PHE A 39 -14.41 -33.55 2.15
N GLU A 40 -14.86 -34.72 1.70
CA GLU A 40 -14.46 -36.00 2.28
C GLU A 40 -12.98 -36.34 2.05
N PRO A 41 -12.34 -36.04 0.90
CA PRO A 41 -10.90 -36.20 0.76
C PRO A 41 -10.08 -35.38 1.73
N ILE A 42 -10.48 -34.11 2.00
CA ILE A 42 -9.80 -33.26 2.98
C ILE A 42 -10.05 -33.76 4.40
N VAL A 43 -11.28 -34.16 4.72
CA VAL A 43 -11.59 -34.78 6.02
C VAL A 43 -10.68 -35.99 6.28
N ALA A 44 -10.57 -36.90 5.32
CA ALA A 44 -9.72 -38.09 5.43
C ALA A 44 -8.23 -37.74 5.57
N LYS A 45 -7.74 -36.74 4.82
CA LYS A 45 -6.36 -36.25 4.89
C LYS A 45 -5.99 -35.75 6.31
N HIS A 46 -6.95 -35.17 7.03
CA HIS A 46 -6.77 -34.65 8.39
C HIS A 46 -7.25 -35.62 9.48
N GLU A 47 -7.34 -36.90 9.18
CA GLU A 47 -7.73 -37.97 10.13
C GLU A 47 -9.16 -37.81 10.69
N GLY A 48 -10.06 -37.15 9.94
CA GLY A 48 -11.45 -36.96 10.30
C GLY A 48 -12.31 -38.19 9.97
N GLU A 49 -13.31 -38.45 10.81
CA GLU A 49 -14.37 -39.46 10.59
C GLU A 49 -15.70 -38.77 10.32
N VAL A 50 -16.29 -38.97 9.14
CA VAL A 50 -17.63 -38.48 8.85
C VAL A 50 -18.64 -39.30 9.67
N LEU A 51 -19.23 -38.68 10.67
CA LEU A 51 -20.20 -39.33 11.57
C LEU A 51 -21.59 -39.36 10.97
N LYS A 52 -22.00 -38.29 10.32
CA LYS A 52 -23.36 -38.18 9.72
C LYS A 52 -23.33 -37.26 8.51
N ARG A 53 -24.07 -37.64 7.47
CA ARG A 53 -24.43 -36.81 6.32
C ARG A 53 -25.88 -36.40 6.42
N MET A 54 -26.19 -35.12 6.20
CA MET A 54 -27.54 -34.55 6.39
C MET A 54 -28.01 -33.80 5.12
N GLY A 55 -27.93 -34.47 3.97
CA GLY A 55 -28.21 -33.81 2.68
C GLY A 55 -27.07 -32.86 2.28
N ASP A 56 -27.23 -31.60 2.55
CA ASP A 56 -26.30 -30.51 2.29
C ASP A 56 -25.32 -30.22 3.45
N GLY A 57 -25.39 -31.02 4.53
CA GLY A 57 -24.57 -30.84 5.73
C GLY A 57 -23.81 -32.08 6.19
N TRP A 58 -22.77 -31.87 6.97
CA TRP A 58 -21.89 -32.93 7.51
C TRP A 58 -21.61 -32.72 9.00
N ILE A 59 -21.56 -33.83 9.74
CA ILE A 59 -20.97 -33.87 11.09
C ILE A 59 -19.75 -34.77 11.04
N VAL A 60 -18.59 -34.21 11.44
CA VAL A 60 -17.30 -34.88 11.39
C VAL A 60 -16.65 -34.84 12.77
N ALA A 61 -15.98 -35.93 13.16
CA ALA A 61 -15.17 -35.99 14.36
C ALA A 61 -13.68 -36.08 14.02
N TYR A 62 -12.85 -35.39 14.79
CA TYR A 62 -11.39 -35.38 14.64
C TYR A 62 -10.70 -35.70 15.96
N PRO A 63 -9.44 -36.19 15.90
CA PRO A 63 -8.69 -36.58 17.11
C PRO A 63 -8.17 -35.37 17.91
N ASN A 64 -7.96 -34.21 17.29
CA ASN A 64 -7.40 -33.03 17.93
C ASN A 64 -7.89 -31.72 17.29
N ALA A 65 -7.70 -30.60 17.99
CA ALA A 65 -8.11 -29.26 17.54
C ALA A 65 -7.41 -28.84 16.25
N ALA A 66 -6.12 -29.12 16.12
CA ALA A 66 -5.30 -28.72 14.98
C ALA A 66 -5.81 -29.36 13.68
N SER A 67 -6.03 -30.68 13.67
CA SER A 67 -6.60 -31.40 12.51
C SER A 67 -7.96 -30.85 12.12
N THR A 68 -8.84 -30.57 13.10
CA THR A 68 -10.19 -30.06 12.86
C THR A 68 -10.16 -28.68 12.18
N VAL A 69 -9.35 -27.77 12.72
CA VAL A 69 -9.27 -26.40 12.19
C VAL A 69 -8.57 -26.38 10.84
N LEU A 70 -7.48 -27.12 10.65
CA LEU A 70 -6.78 -27.19 9.36
C LEU A 70 -7.69 -27.78 8.27
N ALA A 71 -8.45 -28.84 8.56
CA ALA A 71 -9.42 -29.39 7.62
C ALA A 71 -10.51 -28.36 7.25
N ALA A 72 -11.07 -27.66 8.24
CA ALA A 72 -12.08 -26.64 8.00
C ALA A 72 -11.56 -25.50 7.10
N LEU A 73 -10.34 -25.01 7.37
CA LEU A 73 -9.72 -23.96 6.58
C LEU A 73 -9.34 -24.44 5.16
N GLU A 74 -8.86 -25.67 5.00
CA GLU A 74 -8.53 -26.23 3.70
C GLU A 74 -9.79 -26.44 2.83
N VAL A 75 -10.89 -26.92 3.43
CA VAL A 75 -12.19 -27.01 2.71
C VAL A 75 -12.67 -25.63 2.28
N GLN A 76 -12.64 -24.62 3.16
CA GLN A 76 -13.05 -23.26 2.80
C GLN A 76 -12.16 -22.68 1.69
N SER A 77 -10.87 -22.97 1.71
CA SER A 77 -9.93 -22.54 0.65
C SER A 77 -10.22 -23.22 -0.69
N GLY A 78 -10.54 -24.52 -0.69
CA GLY A 78 -10.89 -25.27 -1.89
C GLY A 78 -12.21 -24.81 -2.54
N LEU A 79 -13.12 -24.23 -1.77
CA LEU A 79 -14.35 -23.61 -2.29
C LEU A 79 -14.11 -22.34 -3.10
N ALA A 80 -12.90 -21.80 -3.11
CA ALA A 80 -12.56 -20.64 -3.96
C ALA A 80 -12.73 -20.93 -5.47
N GLU A 81 -12.65 -22.19 -5.89
CA GLU A 81 -12.94 -22.63 -7.26
C GLU A 81 -14.45 -22.72 -7.56
N HIS A 82 -15.31 -22.60 -6.54
CA HIS A 82 -16.77 -22.64 -6.62
C HIS A 82 -17.38 -21.30 -6.17
N PRO A 83 -17.34 -20.22 -6.95
CA PRO A 83 -17.58 -18.85 -6.51
C PRO A 83 -18.99 -18.58 -5.93
N ASN A 84 -19.98 -19.42 -6.26
CA ASN A 84 -21.35 -19.31 -5.77
C ASN A 84 -21.65 -20.27 -4.63
N THR A 85 -20.66 -21.01 -4.13
CA THR A 85 -20.84 -22.06 -3.12
C THR A 85 -20.11 -21.68 -1.83
N ARG A 86 -20.83 -21.67 -0.72
CA ARG A 86 -20.28 -21.32 0.60
C ARG A 86 -20.75 -22.31 1.65
N LEU A 87 -19.85 -22.74 2.53
CA LEU A 87 -20.18 -23.52 3.71
C LEU A 87 -20.15 -22.65 4.97
N ARG A 88 -21.03 -22.90 5.92
CA ARG A 88 -20.90 -22.45 7.30
C ARG A 88 -20.34 -23.58 8.12
N MET A 89 -19.35 -23.31 8.96
CA MET A 89 -18.75 -24.33 9.80
C MET A 89 -18.70 -23.90 11.25
N GLY A 90 -19.13 -24.81 12.15
CA GLY A 90 -19.06 -24.65 13.59
C GLY A 90 -18.21 -25.74 14.21
N ILE A 91 -17.29 -25.39 15.11
CA ILE A 91 -16.36 -26.36 15.75
C ILE A 91 -16.47 -26.24 17.26
N HIS A 92 -16.69 -27.40 17.91
CA HIS A 92 -16.63 -27.53 19.37
C HIS A 92 -16.02 -28.87 19.75
N MET A 93 -15.66 -29.04 21.00
CA MET A 93 -15.15 -30.32 21.51
C MET A 93 -16.06 -30.88 22.61
N GLY A 94 -16.18 -32.19 22.67
CA GLY A 94 -17.00 -32.83 23.68
C GLY A 94 -17.22 -34.33 23.46
N ASP A 95 -18.03 -34.92 24.35
CA ASP A 95 -18.36 -36.33 24.25
C ASP A 95 -19.37 -36.60 23.13
N ILE A 96 -19.07 -37.65 22.38
CA ILE A 96 -19.96 -38.24 21.37
C ILE A 96 -20.43 -39.60 21.87
N VAL A 97 -21.70 -39.86 21.77
CA VAL A 97 -22.31 -41.18 22.00
C VAL A 97 -22.91 -41.64 20.68
N LYS A 98 -22.37 -42.72 20.12
CA LYS A 98 -22.85 -43.36 18.90
C LYS A 98 -23.69 -44.56 19.28
N ASP A 99 -24.93 -44.60 18.84
CA ASP A 99 -25.83 -45.74 18.87
C ASP A 99 -25.98 -46.31 17.45
N GLU A 100 -26.60 -47.47 17.30
CA GLU A 100 -26.77 -48.14 16.00
C GLU A 100 -27.54 -47.29 14.98
N THR A 101 -28.37 -46.38 15.45
CA THR A 101 -29.30 -45.60 14.61
C THR A 101 -29.04 -44.11 14.62
N ASP A 102 -28.37 -43.52 15.63
CA ASP A 102 -28.23 -42.06 15.73
C ASP A 102 -27.01 -41.62 16.56
N LEU A 103 -26.74 -40.32 16.52
CA LEU A 103 -25.61 -39.63 17.18
C LEU A 103 -26.15 -38.70 18.27
N TYR A 104 -25.62 -38.86 19.48
CA TYR A 104 -25.98 -38.04 20.63
C TYR A 104 -24.74 -37.38 21.24
N GLY A 105 -24.91 -36.19 21.79
CA GLY A 105 -23.87 -35.51 22.54
C GLY A 105 -24.07 -33.99 22.60
N THR A 106 -23.83 -33.41 23.77
CA THR A 106 -23.92 -31.97 23.95
C THR A 106 -22.96 -31.23 23.04
N GLY A 107 -21.77 -31.82 22.81
CA GLY A 107 -20.75 -31.27 21.90
C GLY A 107 -21.22 -31.15 20.46
N ILE A 108 -21.96 -32.15 19.96
CA ILE A 108 -22.57 -32.12 18.61
C ILE A 108 -23.57 -30.97 18.51
N ASN A 109 -24.45 -30.86 19.51
CA ASN A 109 -25.48 -29.82 19.53
C ASN A 109 -24.87 -28.41 19.54
N ILE A 110 -23.74 -28.22 20.24
CA ILE A 110 -23.04 -26.94 20.26
C ILE A 110 -22.38 -26.69 18.90
N ALA A 111 -21.68 -27.65 18.32
CA ALA A 111 -21.06 -27.52 17.01
C ALA A 111 -22.09 -27.15 15.91
N CYS A 112 -23.25 -27.81 15.87
CA CYS A 112 -24.32 -27.48 14.92
C CYS A 112 -24.86 -26.05 15.12
N ARG A 113 -24.95 -25.57 16.36
CA ARG A 113 -25.44 -24.21 16.64
C ARG A 113 -24.39 -23.17 16.31
N LEU A 114 -23.09 -23.44 16.56
CA LEU A 114 -22.03 -22.59 16.11
C LEU A 114 -21.99 -22.53 14.57
N GLN A 115 -22.26 -23.62 13.89
CA GLN A 115 -22.37 -23.64 12.43
C GLN A 115 -23.49 -22.71 11.93
N THR A 116 -24.66 -22.72 12.60
CA THR A 116 -25.77 -21.82 12.24
C THR A 116 -25.44 -20.35 12.45
N GLU A 117 -24.67 -20.02 13.49
CA GLU A 117 -24.20 -18.65 13.81
C GLU A 117 -22.95 -18.24 12.99
N ALA A 118 -22.29 -19.18 12.34
CA ALA A 118 -21.12 -18.88 11.52
C ALA A 118 -21.53 -18.05 10.28
N PRO A 119 -20.74 -17.08 9.87
CA PRO A 119 -21.00 -16.33 8.64
C PRO A 119 -20.84 -17.23 7.42
N PRO A 120 -21.52 -16.94 6.30
CA PRO A 120 -21.32 -17.63 5.03
C PRO A 120 -19.84 -17.68 4.64
N GLY A 121 -19.32 -18.89 4.39
CA GLY A 121 -17.88 -19.10 4.10
C GLY A 121 -16.97 -19.07 5.33
N GLY A 122 -17.50 -18.84 6.53
CA GLY A 122 -16.72 -18.71 7.75
C GLY A 122 -16.65 -19.97 8.60
N VAL A 123 -15.76 -19.94 9.60
CA VAL A 123 -15.58 -20.97 10.62
C VAL A 123 -15.71 -20.32 11.99
N LEU A 124 -16.64 -20.80 12.82
CA LEU A 124 -16.85 -20.34 14.20
C LEU A 124 -16.42 -21.45 15.17
N ILE A 125 -15.49 -21.17 16.06
CA ILE A 125 -14.96 -22.13 17.03
C ILE A 125 -15.22 -21.66 18.45
N SER A 126 -15.48 -22.58 19.37
CA SER A 126 -15.59 -22.25 20.80
C SER A 126 -14.21 -21.92 21.39
N ALA A 127 -14.19 -21.12 22.49
CA ALA A 127 -12.97 -20.84 23.24
C ALA A 127 -12.26 -22.12 23.71
N ASP A 128 -13.01 -23.17 24.03
CA ASP A 128 -12.44 -24.46 24.43
C ASP A 128 -11.55 -25.05 23.32
N VAL A 129 -11.97 -24.93 22.05
CA VAL A 129 -11.19 -25.37 20.88
C VAL A 129 -10.04 -24.38 20.62
N TYR A 130 -10.31 -23.09 20.67
CA TYR A 130 -9.31 -22.03 20.43
C TYR A 130 -8.11 -22.17 21.37
N ASN A 131 -8.35 -22.44 22.65
CA ASN A 131 -7.30 -22.60 23.66
C ASN A 131 -6.45 -23.86 23.50
N GLN A 132 -6.82 -24.78 22.60
CA GLN A 132 -6.03 -25.98 22.25
C GLN A 132 -5.15 -25.76 21.01
N LEU A 133 -5.24 -24.59 20.37
CA LEU A 133 -4.47 -24.25 19.18
C LEU A 133 -3.15 -23.60 19.54
N SER A 134 -2.13 -23.78 18.70
CA SER A 134 -0.88 -23.02 18.78
C SER A 134 -1.08 -21.57 18.28
N GLU A 135 -0.20 -20.65 18.65
CA GLU A 135 -0.24 -19.25 18.19
C GLU A 135 -0.36 -19.13 16.66
N LYS A 136 0.37 -19.98 15.92
CA LYS A 136 0.31 -20.02 14.46
C LYS A 136 -1.07 -20.42 13.93
N GLN A 137 -1.77 -21.31 14.60
CA GLN A 137 -3.12 -21.76 14.23
C GLN A 137 -4.21 -20.78 14.69
N CYS A 138 -3.96 -20.02 15.75
CA CYS A 138 -4.81 -18.90 16.16
C CYS A 138 -4.75 -17.71 15.21
N ALA A 139 -3.66 -17.60 14.45
CA ALA A 139 -3.50 -16.55 13.46
C ALA A 139 -4.64 -16.60 12.42
N GLY A 140 -5.38 -15.51 12.27
CA GLY A 140 -6.55 -15.45 11.38
C GLY A 140 -7.91 -15.62 12.08
N PHE A 141 -7.95 -16.09 13.33
CA PHE A 141 -9.15 -16.03 14.16
C PHE A 141 -9.23 -14.70 14.91
N SER A 142 -10.45 -14.14 14.99
CA SER A 142 -10.74 -12.95 15.80
C SER A 142 -11.79 -13.29 16.85
N ASP A 143 -11.76 -12.59 17.98
CA ASP A 143 -12.79 -12.69 19.00
C ASP A 143 -14.16 -12.32 18.38
N ALA A 144 -15.12 -13.25 18.44
CA ALA A 144 -16.47 -13.06 17.96
C ALA A 144 -17.47 -12.74 19.09
N GLY A 145 -16.99 -12.67 20.33
CA GLY A 145 -17.81 -12.47 21.51
C GLY A 145 -18.49 -13.74 22.02
N SER A 146 -19.45 -13.54 22.94
CA SER A 146 -20.16 -14.64 23.60
C SER A 146 -21.53 -14.88 22.98
N PHE A 147 -21.80 -16.10 22.53
CA PHE A 147 -23.06 -16.51 21.93
C PHE A 147 -23.95 -17.21 22.94
N LYS A 148 -25.21 -16.74 23.04
CA LYS A 148 -26.26 -17.40 23.83
C LYS A 148 -27.02 -18.39 22.95
N LEU A 149 -26.57 -19.64 22.94
CA LEU A 149 -27.13 -20.69 22.10
C LEU A 149 -28.43 -21.27 22.72
N LYS A 150 -29.39 -21.60 21.87
CA LYS A 150 -30.69 -22.14 22.31
C LYS A 150 -30.51 -23.45 23.13
N ASN A 151 -31.10 -23.56 24.32
CA ASN A 151 -31.01 -24.70 25.25
C ASN A 151 -29.58 -25.01 25.75
N ILE A 152 -28.63 -24.06 25.67
CA ILE A 152 -27.33 -24.14 26.33
C ILE A 152 -27.35 -23.13 27.48
N PRO A 153 -27.17 -23.58 28.75
CA PRO A 153 -27.39 -22.73 29.92
C PRO A 153 -26.42 -21.55 30.05
N ARG A 154 -25.18 -21.71 29.54
CA ARG A 154 -24.12 -20.69 29.62
C ARG A 154 -23.76 -20.14 28.24
N PRO A 155 -23.55 -18.84 28.10
CA PRO A 155 -23.00 -18.30 26.87
C PRO A 155 -21.65 -18.94 26.56
N ILE A 156 -21.35 -19.16 25.29
CA ILE A 156 -20.10 -19.75 24.82
C ILE A 156 -19.29 -18.63 24.16
N GLN A 157 -18.11 -18.35 24.68
CA GLN A 157 -17.13 -17.47 24.05
C GLN A 157 -16.63 -18.13 22.77
N CYS A 158 -16.61 -17.40 21.67
CA CYS A 158 -16.29 -17.92 20.36
C CYS A 158 -15.24 -17.06 19.66
N PHE A 159 -14.49 -17.71 18.78
CA PHE A 159 -13.55 -17.10 17.88
C PHE A 159 -13.95 -17.43 16.45
N GLN A 160 -13.82 -16.45 15.57
CA GLN A 160 -14.30 -16.54 14.20
C GLN A 160 -13.15 -16.38 13.22
N TRP A 161 -13.08 -17.30 12.28
CA TRP A 161 -12.34 -17.13 11.06
C TRP A 161 -13.31 -16.79 9.92
N ARG A 162 -12.95 -15.78 9.13
CA ARG A 162 -13.67 -15.42 7.90
C ARG A 162 -12.74 -15.54 6.72
N PRO A 163 -13.23 -16.01 5.56
CA PRO A 163 -12.46 -15.99 4.32
C PRO A 163 -11.92 -14.61 3.99
N ASP A 164 -12.62 -13.55 4.38
CA ASP A 164 -12.26 -12.15 4.12
C ASP A 164 -10.96 -11.68 4.82
N LYS A 165 -10.40 -12.50 5.72
CA LYS A 165 -9.07 -12.23 6.30
C LYS A 165 -7.93 -13.02 5.65
N LEU A 166 -8.23 -14.04 4.80
CA LEU A 166 -7.21 -14.90 4.17
C LEU A 166 -7.57 -15.47 2.80
N THR A 167 -8.71 -15.15 2.22
CA THR A 167 -9.07 -15.65 0.90
C THR A 167 -9.29 -14.51 -0.08
N VAL A 168 -8.57 -14.65 -1.05
CA VAL A 168 -8.83 -14.76 -2.47
C VAL A 168 -10.23 -15.33 -2.78
N SER A 169 -11.30 -14.74 -2.28
CA SER A 169 -12.63 -15.00 -2.83
C SER A 169 -13.08 -13.77 -3.61
N SER A 170 -13.28 -13.97 -4.88
CA SER A 170 -13.61 -12.92 -5.83
C SER A 170 -12.78 -11.66 -5.53
N ARG A 171 -11.48 -11.79 -5.80
CA ARG A 171 -10.70 -10.64 -6.19
C ARG A 171 -11.47 -10.04 -7.34
N SER A 172 -12.48 -9.23 -7.03
CA SER A 172 -12.74 -8.15 -7.91
C SER A 172 -11.35 -7.55 -8.13
N ASN A 173 -10.89 -7.52 -9.35
CA ASN A 173 -9.82 -6.64 -9.82
C ASN A 173 -10.20 -5.17 -9.48
N GLU A 174 -11.01 -4.97 -8.48
CA GLU A 174 -11.57 -3.69 -8.08
C GLU A 174 -10.54 -3.02 -7.20
N VAL A 175 -9.86 -2.14 -7.86
CA VAL A 175 -9.13 -1.04 -7.30
C VAL A 175 -9.93 -0.47 -6.13
N PRO A 176 -9.30 -0.21 -4.94
CA PRO A 176 -10.01 0.34 -3.79
C PRO A 176 -10.80 1.58 -4.20
N THR A 177 -12.04 1.63 -3.71
CA THR A 177 -12.95 2.73 -4.06
C THR A 177 -13.10 3.67 -2.88
N ILE A 178 -12.71 4.93 -3.07
CA ILE A 178 -12.91 6.01 -2.10
C ILE A 178 -14.18 6.75 -2.47
N GLY A 179 -15.15 6.75 -1.56
CA GLY A 179 -16.30 7.67 -1.61
C GLY A 179 -15.90 9.01 -1.01
N VAL A 180 -16.17 10.11 -1.71
CA VAL A 180 -15.96 11.46 -1.17
C VAL A 180 -17.31 12.04 -0.82
N GLU A 181 -17.55 12.26 0.49
CA GLU A 181 -18.78 12.89 0.98
C GLU A 181 -18.68 14.41 0.84
N ARG A 182 -19.84 15.08 0.70
CA ARG A 182 -19.88 16.54 0.71
C ARG A 182 -19.39 17.08 2.05
N LEU A 183 -18.49 18.07 2.01
CA LEU A 183 -17.94 18.68 3.21
C LEU A 183 -18.99 19.56 3.92
N VAL A 184 -19.02 19.47 5.25
CA VAL A 184 -19.95 20.28 6.07
C VAL A 184 -19.38 21.66 6.30
N ALA A 185 -20.02 22.72 5.75
CA ALA A 185 -19.62 24.11 5.95
C ALA A 185 -20.06 24.64 7.34
N ALA A 186 -19.19 25.36 8.03
CA ALA A 186 -19.48 26.00 9.32
C ALA A 186 -18.71 27.35 9.47
N PRO A 187 -19.37 28.52 9.53
CA PRO A 187 -20.81 28.72 9.44
C PRO A 187 -21.36 28.36 8.06
N PRO A 188 -22.66 28.11 7.91
CA PRO A 188 -23.26 27.76 6.63
C PRO A 188 -23.63 28.99 5.77
N ASP A 189 -22.74 29.99 5.74
CA ASP A 189 -22.85 31.17 4.83
C ASP A 189 -22.40 30.79 3.40
N GLU A 190 -22.74 31.62 2.43
CA GLU A 190 -22.53 31.35 1.00
C GLU A 190 -21.02 31.20 0.66
N GLU A 191 -20.16 32.01 1.27
CA GLU A 191 -18.74 32.01 1.00
C GLU A 191 -18.06 30.73 1.57
N THR A 192 -18.42 30.34 2.79
CA THR A 192 -17.92 29.10 3.42
C THR A 192 -18.45 27.85 2.71
N LYS A 193 -19.71 27.88 2.24
CA LYS A 193 -20.26 26.80 1.41
C LYS A 193 -19.54 26.68 0.07
N ALA A 194 -19.32 27.80 -0.62
CA ALA A 194 -18.61 27.83 -1.90
C ALA A 194 -17.19 27.27 -1.78
N ALA A 195 -16.44 27.65 -0.73
CA ALA A 195 -15.11 27.11 -0.46
C ALA A 195 -15.13 25.60 -0.12
N ALA A 196 -16.12 25.14 0.65
CA ALA A 196 -16.28 23.72 0.95
C ALA A 196 -16.65 22.89 -0.29
N GLU A 197 -17.44 23.45 -1.20
CA GLU A 197 -17.83 22.82 -2.46
C GLU A 197 -16.65 22.77 -3.44
N ASP A 198 -15.91 23.88 -3.59
CA ASP A 198 -14.68 23.95 -4.37
C ASP A 198 -13.64 22.92 -3.89
N LEU A 199 -13.38 22.86 -2.59
CA LEU A 199 -12.47 21.84 -2.02
C LEU A 199 -12.95 20.40 -2.29
N HIS A 200 -14.26 20.14 -2.20
CA HIS A 200 -14.84 18.84 -2.52
C HIS A 200 -14.57 18.45 -3.97
N GLU A 201 -14.82 19.36 -4.92
CA GLU A 201 -14.59 19.12 -6.35
C GLU A 201 -13.11 18.92 -6.65
N GLN A 202 -12.23 19.69 -6.04
CA GLN A 202 -10.78 19.57 -6.22
C GLN A 202 -10.23 18.24 -5.66
N ILE A 203 -10.71 17.79 -4.51
CA ILE A 203 -10.36 16.47 -3.95
C ILE A 203 -10.83 15.36 -4.91
N LEU A 204 -12.08 15.42 -5.39
CA LEU A 204 -12.60 14.48 -6.39
C LEU A 204 -11.73 14.46 -7.65
N TYR A 205 -11.41 15.63 -8.17
CA TYR A 205 -10.58 15.78 -9.37
C TYR A 205 -9.18 15.23 -9.17
N GLY A 206 -8.49 15.59 -8.07
CA GLY A 206 -7.15 15.14 -7.74
C GLY A 206 -7.07 13.60 -7.61
N LEU A 207 -7.96 13.02 -6.81
CA LEU A 207 -8.01 11.58 -6.59
C LEU A 207 -8.43 10.79 -7.84
N SER A 208 -9.36 11.31 -8.67
CA SER A 208 -9.87 10.61 -9.86
C SER A 208 -8.85 10.45 -10.97
N ARG A 209 -7.83 11.31 -11.03
CA ARG A 209 -6.73 11.25 -12.01
C ARG A 209 -5.71 10.17 -11.69
N ARG A 210 -5.83 9.50 -10.55
CA ARG A 210 -4.88 8.51 -10.07
C ARG A 210 -5.22 7.12 -10.58
N THR A 211 -4.23 6.44 -11.11
CA THR A 211 -4.33 5.01 -11.42
C THR A 211 -4.15 4.22 -10.13
N GLY A 212 -5.00 3.24 -9.90
CA GLY A 212 -4.93 2.38 -8.71
C GLY A 212 -5.97 2.69 -7.63
N ILE A 213 -6.79 3.75 -7.79
CA ILE A 213 -7.90 4.11 -6.91
C ILE A 213 -9.13 4.43 -7.77
N LYS A 214 -10.29 3.91 -7.42
CA LYS A 214 -11.57 4.39 -7.95
C LYS A 214 -12.12 5.46 -7.01
N VAL A 215 -12.63 6.53 -7.54
CA VAL A 215 -13.23 7.61 -6.76
C VAL A 215 -14.72 7.70 -7.09
N ARG A 216 -15.54 7.90 -6.07
CA ARG A 216 -16.99 8.10 -6.22
C ARG A 216 -17.39 9.36 -5.49
N ASP A 217 -18.13 10.20 -6.20
CA ASP A 217 -18.84 11.32 -5.58
C ASP A 217 -20.09 10.80 -4.86
N MET A 218 -20.08 10.90 -3.53
CA MET A 218 -21.20 10.48 -2.69
C MET A 218 -22.28 11.57 -2.57
N SER A 219 -22.03 12.78 -3.06
CA SER A 219 -22.99 13.90 -3.03
C SER A 219 -24.15 13.72 -4.00
N ILE A 220 -23.97 12.95 -5.08
CA ILE A 220 -24.96 12.75 -6.16
C ILE A 220 -25.81 11.49 -6.01
N GLY A 221 -25.88 10.90 -4.79
CA GLY A 221 -26.75 9.76 -4.50
C GLY A 221 -26.38 8.47 -5.25
N THR A 222 -25.11 8.29 -5.60
CA THR A 222 -24.64 7.09 -6.29
C THR A 222 -24.78 5.84 -5.42
N THR A 223 -25.51 4.85 -5.93
CA THR A 223 -25.60 3.51 -5.32
C THR A 223 -24.38 2.70 -5.76
N GLY A 224 -23.50 2.39 -4.84
CA GLY A 224 -22.35 1.53 -5.11
C GLY A 224 -21.48 1.36 -3.89
N ARG A 225 -20.92 0.16 -3.73
CA ARG A 225 -20.05 -0.15 -2.59
C ARG A 225 -18.76 0.65 -2.70
N THR A 226 -18.37 1.34 -1.64
CA THR A 226 -17.07 2.00 -1.48
C THR A 226 -16.27 1.25 -0.42
N THR A 227 -14.95 1.23 -0.55
CA THR A 227 -14.06 0.63 0.45
C THR A 227 -13.85 1.60 1.60
N TYR A 228 -13.64 2.87 1.25
CA TYR A 228 -13.39 3.96 2.19
C TYR A 228 -14.32 5.12 1.89
N ASN A 229 -14.70 5.89 2.92
CA ASN A 229 -15.37 7.17 2.76
C ASN A 229 -14.53 8.30 3.36
N LEU A 230 -14.22 9.29 2.54
CA LEU A 230 -13.63 10.56 2.96
C LEU A 230 -14.75 11.52 3.35
N ARG A 231 -14.73 11.97 4.59
CA ARG A 231 -15.69 12.93 5.14
C ARG A 231 -14.98 14.05 5.87
N GLY A 232 -15.63 15.21 5.96
CA GLY A 232 -14.99 16.30 6.68
C GLY A 232 -15.87 17.52 6.89
N ARG A 233 -15.23 18.53 7.50
CA ARG A 233 -15.87 19.80 7.82
C ARG A 233 -14.93 20.95 7.50
N PHE A 234 -15.44 21.92 6.75
CA PHE A 234 -14.80 23.20 6.50
C PHE A 234 -15.32 24.23 7.52
N ARG A 235 -14.43 24.85 8.26
CA ARG A 235 -14.76 25.90 9.26
C ARG A 235 -14.07 27.19 8.89
N ARG A 236 -14.78 28.31 9.05
CA ARG A 236 -14.23 29.66 8.91
C ARG A 236 -14.57 30.53 10.12
N SER A 237 -13.62 31.36 10.55
CA SER A 237 -13.82 32.38 11.57
C SER A 237 -12.95 33.60 11.25
N GLY A 238 -13.57 34.65 10.68
CA GLY A 238 -12.82 35.77 10.13
C GLY A 238 -11.89 35.33 9.00
N ASN A 239 -10.60 35.64 9.10
CA ASN A 239 -9.58 35.23 8.14
C ASN A 239 -8.98 33.83 8.41
N ARG A 240 -9.40 33.13 9.45
CA ARG A 240 -8.91 31.77 9.73
C ARG A 240 -9.83 30.74 9.09
N ALA A 241 -9.25 29.89 8.27
CA ALA A 241 -9.90 28.71 7.69
C ALA A 241 -9.32 27.43 8.31
N ARG A 242 -10.20 26.47 8.57
CA ARG A 242 -9.82 25.16 9.11
C ARG A 242 -10.62 24.05 8.47
N VAL A 243 -9.93 23.04 7.99
CA VAL A 243 -10.52 21.85 7.39
C VAL A 243 -10.13 20.63 8.23
N ASN A 244 -11.12 19.89 8.70
CA ASN A 244 -10.92 18.59 9.34
C ASN A 244 -11.40 17.53 8.34
N LEU A 245 -10.54 16.58 8.01
CA LEU A 245 -10.86 15.45 7.13
C LEU A 245 -10.63 14.13 7.87
N SER A 246 -11.42 13.12 7.53
CA SER A 246 -11.22 11.76 8.03
C SER A 246 -11.61 10.73 6.96
N LEU A 247 -10.80 9.69 6.82
CA LEU A 247 -11.05 8.54 5.99
C LEU A 247 -11.54 7.39 6.86
N VAL A 248 -12.71 6.88 6.53
CA VAL A 248 -13.37 5.81 7.30
C VAL A 248 -13.43 4.56 6.45
N LEU A 249 -12.95 3.44 7.00
CA LEU A 249 -13.14 2.10 6.43
C LEU A 249 -14.58 1.68 6.69
N LEU A 250 -15.32 1.31 5.63
CA LEU A 250 -16.77 1.06 5.78
C LEU A 250 -17.11 -0.29 6.39
N ASP A 251 -16.22 -1.27 6.31
CA ASP A 251 -16.51 -2.62 6.81
C ASP A 251 -16.64 -2.68 8.34
N ASP A 252 -15.92 -1.84 9.07
CA ASP A 252 -15.94 -1.76 10.54
C ASP A 252 -16.20 -0.36 11.09
N ALA A 253 -16.47 0.60 10.22
CA ALA A 253 -16.64 2.02 10.55
C ALA A 253 -15.45 2.66 11.28
N ALA A 254 -14.24 2.06 11.17
CA ALA A 254 -13.04 2.58 11.80
C ALA A 254 -12.52 3.82 11.05
N THR A 255 -12.16 4.86 11.79
CA THR A 255 -11.41 5.99 11.21
C THR A 255 -9.95 5.56 11.07
N VAL A 256 -9.55 5.37 9.83
CA VAL A 256 -8.21 4.86 9.49
C VAL A 256 -7.20 5.96 9.22
N TRP A 257 -7.67 7.16 8.90
CA TRP A 257 -6.86 8.36 8.75
C TRP A 257 -7.68 9.60 9.13
N ALA A 258 -7.02 10.58 9.75
CA ALA A 258 -7.60 11.91 10.00
C ALA A 258 -6.50 12.97 9.98
N ASP A 259 -6.84 14.15 9.45
CA ASP A 259 -5.94 15.29 9.43
C ASP A 259 -6.69 16.61 9.59
N VAL A 260 -5.93 17.66 9.95
CA VAL A 260 -6.44 19.01 10.20
C VAL A 260 -5.54 20.00 9.48
N PHE A 261 -6.13 20.79 8.59
CA PHE A 261 -5.49 21.86 7.86
C PHE A 261 -6.01 23.20 8.40
N GLU A 262 -5.14 24.10 8.75
CA GLU A 262 -5.52 25.41 9.31
C GLU A 262 -4.52 26.48 8.90
N ASP A 263 -5.03 27.60 8.37
CA ASP A 263 -4.21 28.77 8.01
C ASP A 263 -5.00 30.06 8.14
N GLU A 264 -4.28 31.21 8.14
CA GLU A 264 -4.84 32.54 7.95
C GLU A 264 -5.11 32.77 6.45
N ALA A 265 -6.25 32.26 5.98
CA ALA A 265 -6.64 32.34 4.58
C ALA A 265 -7.27 33.70 4.24
N THR A 266 -6.49 34.62 3.70
CA THR A 266 -7.00 35.84 3.05
C THR A 266 -7.58 35.55 1.68
N ASP A 267 -7.15 34.46 1.04
CA ASP A 267 -7.66 33.89 -0.20
C ASP A 267 -8.08 32.44 0.05
N LEU A 268 -9.40 32.21 0.07
CA LEU A 268 -9.98 30.89 0.30
C LEU A 268 -9.73 29.92 -0.85
N PHE A 269 -9.62 30.40 -2.08
CA PHE A 269 -9.32 29.54 -3.23
C PHE A 269 -7.88 29.02 -3.17
N ALA A 270 -6.92 29.88 -2.86
CA ALA A 270 -5.54 29.44 -2.66
C ALA A 270 -5.43 28.41 -1.52
N PHE A 271 -6.16 28.60 -0.44
CA PHE A 271 -6.21 27.66 0.69
C PHE A 271 -6.85 26.31 0.29
N THR A 272 -7.96 26.32 -0.46
CA THR A 272 -8.59 25.06 -0.92
C THR A 272 -7.71 24.31 -1.89
N ASP A 273 -7.00 24.98 -2.79
CA ASP A 273 -6.01 24.40 -3.70
C ASP A 273 -4.88 23.71 -2.94
N GLU A 274 -4.33 24.36 -1.91
CA GLU A 274 -3.27 23.82 -1.09
C GLU A 274 -3.72 22.58 -0.31
N VAL A 275 -4.87 22.68 0.39
CA VAL A 275 -5.45 21.55 1.13
C VAL A 275 -5.74 20.37 0.21
N ALA A 276 -6.33 20.59 -0.97
CA ALA A 276 -6.61 19.52 -1.93
C ALA A 276 -5.33 18.81 -2.38
N GLY A 277 -4.26 19.56 -2.65
CA GLY A 277 -2.95 19.01 -3.02
C GLY A 277 -2.33 18.16 -1.91
N GLU A 278 -2.40 18.62 -0.65
CA GLU A 278 -1.92 17.86 0.51
C GLU A 278 -2.74 16.59 0.76
N VAL A 279 -4.07 16.68 0.65
CA VAL A 279 -4.97 15.53 0.81
C VAL A 279 -4.66 14.46 -0.23
N ASP A 280 -4.49 14.85 -1.50
CA ASP A 280 -4.12 13.91 -2.56
C ASP A 280 -2.79 13.19 -2.27
N ALA A 281 -1.78 13.93 -1.84
CA ALA A 281 -0.47 13.35 -1.51
C ALA A 281 -0.53 12.39 -0.33
N LYS A 282 -1.18 12.79 0.78
CA LYS A 282 -1.27 12.02 2.02
C LYS A 282 -2.16 10.78 1.87
N LEU A 283 -3.32 10.91 1.23
CA LEU A 283 -4.24 9.78 1.05
C LEU A 283 -3.65 8.70 0.14
N ARG A 284 -2.90 9.08 -0.88
CA ARG A 284 -2.24 8.12 -1.76
C ARG A 284 -1.28 7.21 -1.01
N LEU A 285 -0.41 7.79 -0.18
CA LEU A 285 0.55 7.03 0.64
C LEU A 285 -0.18 6.11 1.61
N PHE A 286 -1.21 6.63 2.25
CA PHE A 286 -1.98 5.92 3.26
C PHE A 286 -2.76 4.74 2.66
N VAL A 287 -3.49 4.92 1.58
CA VAL A 287 -4.25 3.84 0.92
C VAL A 287 -3.32 2.74 0.42
N ASN A 288 -2.17 3.12 -0.17
CA ASN A 288 -1.16 2.14 -0.58
C ASN A 288 -0.63 1.31 0.60
N SER A 289 -0.42 1.93 1.76
CA SER A 289 0.05 1.22 2.96
C SER A 289 -1.00 0.24 3.50
N LEU A 290 -2.27 0.63 3.53
CA LEU A 290 -3.38 -0.23 3.97
C LEU A 290 -3.57 -1.43 3.02
N ASP A 291 -3.53 -1.19 1.72
CA ASP A 291 -3.65 -2.26 0.73
C ASP A 291 -2.43 -3.19 0.77
N ASN A 292 -1.23 -2.65 1.02
CA ASN A 292 -0.04 -3.48 1.20
C ASN A 292 -0.17 -4.39 2.43
N ASN A 293 -0.68 -3.88 3.55
CA ASN A 293 -0.98 -4.69 4.74
C ASN A 293 -2.06 -5.76 4.46
N ARG A 294 -3.07 -5.44 3.64
CA ARG A 294 -4.12 -6.38 3.22
C ARG A 294 -3.58 -7.51 2.35
N ILE A 295 -2.63 -7.22 1.46
CA ILE A 295 -1.95 -8.21 0.62
C ILE A 295 -1.07 -9.12 1.50
N GLY A 296 -0.44 -8.58 2.55
CA GLY A 296 0.32 -9.32 3.55
C GLY A 296 1.38 -10.24 2.96
N GLU A 297 1.42 -11.48 3.45
CA GLU A 297 2.38 -12.51 3.05
C GLU A 297 1.92 -13.35 1.83
N ILE A 298 0.92 -12.89 1.06
CA ILE A 298 0.50 -13.62 -0.14
C ILE A 298 1.71 -13.74 -1.09
N PRO A 299 2.05 -14.94 -1.56
CA PRO A 299 3.14 -15.11 -2.53
C PRO A 299 2.92 -14.29 -3.80
N ASP A 300 4.00 -13.73 -4.37
CA ASP A 300 3.93 -12.85 -5.53
C ASP A 300 3.32 -13.52 -6.76
N GLU A 301 3.45 -14.85 -6.88
CA GLU A 301 2.84 -15.65 -7.93
C GLU A 301 1.31 -15.65 -7.93
N ASN A 302 0.71 -15.39 -6.78
CA ASN A 302 -0.73 -15.37 -6.59
C ASN A 302 -1.34 -13.97 -6.64
N LEU A 303 -0.51 -12.92 -6.84
CA LEU A 303 -0.95 -11.54 -6.92
C LEU A 303 -1.38 -11.14 -8.33
N SER A 304 -2.48 -10.40 -8.42
CA SER A 304 -2.90 -9.69 -9.65
C SER A 304 -1.93 -8.53 -9.97
N VAL A 305 -1.97 -8.01 -11.19
CA VAL A 305 -1.12 -6.88 -11.61
C VAL A 305 -1.30 -5.66 -10.70
N SER A 306 -2.53 -5.35 -10.28
CA SER A 306 -2.79 -4.23 -9.36
C SER A 306 -2.19 -4.46 -7.97
N GLU A 307 -2.28 -5.68 -7.44
CA GLU A 307 -1.70 -6.03 -6.14
C GLU A 307 -0.17 -6.08 -6.17
N LEU A 308 0.42 -6.55 -7.29
CA LEU A 308 1.87 -6.46 -7.50
C LEU A 308 2.34 -4.99 -7.49
N ARG A 309 1.58 -4.06 -8.10
CA ARG A 309 1.88 -2.63 -8.02
C ARG A 309 1.79 -2.09 -6.60
N THR A 310 0.75 -2.47 -5.84
CA THR A 310 0.61 -2.08 -4.43
C THR A 310 1.78 -2.58 -3.59
N ARG A 311 2.18 -3.84 -3.76
CA ARG A 311 3.35 -4.40 -3.09
C ARG A 311 4.63 -3.67 -3.45
N ALA A 312 4.85 -3.41 -4.73
CA ALA A 312 6.02 -2.68 -5.20
C ALA A 312 6.08 -1.26 -4.64
N ALA A 313 4.93 -0.57 -4.55
CA ALA A 313 4.86 0.75 -3.92
C ALA A 313 5.25 0.70 -2.43
N GLY A 314 4.77 -0.30 -1.68
CA GLY A 314 5.18 -0.52 -0.28
C GLY A 314 6.69 -0.72 -0.14
N LEU A 315 7.26 -1.66 -0.89
CA LEU A 315 8.69 -1.94 -0.91
C LEU A 315 9.53 -0.70 -1.30
N PHE A 316 9.06 0.07 -2.27
CA PHE A 316 9.74 1.28 -2.71
C PHE A 316 9.81 2.34 -1.60
N TYR A 317 8.81 2.41 -0.71
CA TYR A 317 8.77 3.37 0.41
C TYR A 317 9.59 2.94 1.63
N GLU A 318 9.93 1.65 1.79
CA GLU A 318 10.83 1.18 2.86
C GLU A 318 12.28 1.69 2.67
N CYS A 319 12.64 2.08 1.45
CA CYS A 319 13.89 2.75 1.11
C CYS A 319 15.17 1.98 1.48
N THR A 320 15.14 0.63 1.40
CA THR A 320 16.35 -0.20 1.50
C THR A 320 16.74 -0.80 0.14
N ILE A 321 18.01 -1.14 -0.05
CA ILE A 321 18.46 -1.76 -1.30
C ILE A 321 17.79 -3.13 -1.54
N PRO A 322 17.67 -4.03 -0.56
CA PRO A 322 16.95 -5.30 -0.74
C PRO A 322 15.49 -5.10 -1.14
N ASP A 323 14.79 -4.13 -0.53
CA ASP A 323 13.40 -3.85 -0.88
C ASP A 323 13.26 -3.26 -2.28
N LEU A 324 14.22 -2.43 -2.70
CA LEU A 324 14.27 -1.90 -4.05
C LEU A 324 14.50 -2.99 -5.10
N GLU A 325 15.40 -3.94 -4.84
CA GLU A 325 15.64 -5.10 -5.72
C GLU A 325 14.39 -5.98 -5.81
N ARG A 326 13.72 -6.22 -4.69
CA ARG A 326 12.44 -6.94 -4.67
C ARG A 326 11.34 -6.18 -5.41
N CYS A 327 11.27 -4.85 -5.26
CA CYS A 327 10.35 -3.98 -6.00
C CYS A 327 10.52 -4.16 -7.52
N VAL A 328 11.76 -4.14 -8.02
CA VAL A 328 12.07 -4.37 -9.44
C VAL A 328 11.60 -5.75 -9.89
N SER A 329 11.88 -6.80 -9.12
CA SER A 329 11.46 -8.18 -9.42
C SER A 329 9.93 -8.33 -9.49
N VAL A 330 9.22 -7.74 -8.52
CA VAL A 330 7.75 -7.74 -8.46
C VAL A 330 7.16 -7.01 -9.68
N MET A 331 7.73 -5.87 -10.05
CA MET A 331 7.27 -5.10 -11.21
C MET A 331 7.60 -5.77 -12.54
N ASP A 332 8.72 -6.46 -12.63
CA ASP A 332 9.06 -7.25 -13.81
C ASP A 332 8.05 -8.38 -14.04
N ARG A 333 7.58 -9.03 -12.96
CA ARG A 333 6.46 -9.97 -13.05
C ARG A 333 5.16 -9.30 -13.53
N ALA A 334 4.81 -8.13 -12.99
CA ALA A 334 3.61 -7.40 -13.42
C ALA A 334 3.65 -7.06 -14.93
N ARG A 335 4.81 -6.64 -15.44
CA ARG A 335 5.04 -6.38 -16.87
C ARG A 335 4.86 -7.62 -17.73
N ARG A 336 5.34 -8.78 -17.27
CA ARG A 336 5.14 -10.06 -17.98
C ARG A 336 3.67 -10.47 -18.03
N LEU A 337 2.91 -10.25 -16.95
CA LEU A 337 1.47 -10.55 -16.90
C LEU A 337 0.64 -9.58 -17.75
N SER A 338 1.03 -8.32 -17.81
CA SER A 338 0.35 -7.28 -18.58
C SER A 338 1.35 -6.33 -19.25
N PRO A 339 1.89 -6.69 -20.43
CA PRO A 339 2.93 -5.89 -21.11
C PRO A 339 2.47 -4.49 -21.52
N ARG A 340 1.17 -4.26 -21.67
CA ARG A 340 0.57 -2.96 -22.00
C ARG A 340 -0.01 -2.23 -20.78
N ASP A 341 0.37 -2.61 -19.57
CA ASP A 341 0.05 -1.81 -18.37
C ASP A 341 1.10 -0.71 -18.18
N GLY A 342 0.79 0.51 -18.65
CA GLY A 342 1.71 1.64 -18.62
C GLY A 342 2.22 1.99 -17.21
N MET A 343 1.40 1.79 -16.16
CA MET A 343 1.82 2.05 -14.78
C MET A 343 2.89 1.05 -14.33
N SER A 344 2.75 -0.23 -14.64
CA SER A 344 3.79 -1.24 -14.35
C SER A 344 5.09 -0.95 -15.09
N GLN A 345 5.02 -0.42 -16.33
CA GLN A 345 6.21 0.03 -17.05
C GLN A 345 6.93 1.17 -16.32
N CYS A 346 6.18 2.20 -15.86
CA CYS A 346 6.74 3.32 -15.08
C CYS A 346 7.38 2.86 -13.78
N MET A 347 6.66 2.07 -12.98
CA MET A 347 7.13 1.65 -11.65
C MET A 347 8.36 0.76 -11.74
N TRP A 348 8.40 -0.14 -12.73
CA TRP A 348 9.59 -0.93 -13.02
C TRP A 348 10.78 -0.04 -13.38
N ALA A 349 10.57 0.88 -14.33
CA ALA A 349 11.64 1.75 -14.80
C ALA A 349 12.21 2.62 -13.67
N ILE A 350 11.35 3.22 -12.83
CA ILE A 350 11.79 3.98 -11.66
C ILE A 350 12.56 3.10 -10.69
N GLY A 351 12.10 1.88 -10.40
CA GLY A 351 12.80 0.94 -9.53
C GLY A 351 14.20 0.62 -10.05
N VAL A 352 14.33 0.33 -11.36
CA VAL A 352 15.63 0.08 -12.00
C VAL A 352 16.53 1.31 -11.93
N LEU A 353 16.02 2.49 -12.30
CA LEU A 353 16.79 3.74 -12.24
C LEU A 353 17.29 4.04 -10.82
N GLN A 354 16.44 3.85 -9.81
CA GLN A 354 16.85 4.08 -8.42
C GLN A 354 17.95 3.12 -7.98
N ARG A 355 17.90 1.87 -8.42
CA ARG A 355 18.96 0.89 -8.15
C ARG A 355 20.32 1.37 -8.68
N TYR A 356 20.36 1.90 -9.91
CA TYR A 356 21.57 2.47 -10.50
C TYR A 356 22.02 3.74 -9.76
N LYS A 357 21.08 4.64 -9.43
CA LYS A 357 21.37 5.87 -8.69
C LYS A 357 21.98 5.63 -7.31
N VAL A 358 21.44 4.68 -6.54
CA VAL A 358 21.95 4.35 -5.21
C VAL A 358 23.36 3.77 -5.28
N ARG A 359 23.68 3.03 -6.33
CA ARG A 359 25.00 2.45 -6.56
C ARG A 359 25.98 3.37 -7.28
N PHE A 360 25.51 4.52 -7.74
CA PHE A 360 26.30 5.42 -8.60
C PHE A 360 26.83 4.72 -9.87
N GLU A 361 26.04 3.80 -10.41
CA GLU A 361 26.35 3.06 -11.62
C GLU A 361 25.71 3.73 -12.85
N ALA A 362 26.39 3.69 -13.99
CA ALA A 362 25.82 4.16 -15.23
C ALA A 362 24.84 3.12 -15.80
N VAL A 363 23.74 3.59 -16.38
CA VAL A 363 22.81 2.72 -17.12
C VAL A 363 23.30 2.60 -18.56
N GLU A 364 23.63 1.39 -19.01
CA GLU A 364 24.22 1.15 -20.32
C GLU A 364 23.58 -0.07 -21.03
N GLY A 365 23.85 -0.19 -22.31
CA GLY A 365 23.52 -1.35 -23.13
C GLY A 365 22.02 -1.67 -23.20
N GLU A 366 21.67 -2.95 -23.12
CA GLU A 366 20.31 -3.44 -23.28
C GLU A 366 19.34 -2.88 -22.23
N THR A 367 19.82 -2.62 -21.00
CA THR A 367 19.01 -2.02 -19.94
C THR A 367 18.60 -0.58 -20.28
N LEU A 368 19.48 0.20 -20.88
CA LEU A 368 19.19 1.56 -21.33
C LEU A 368 18.10 1.55 -22.40
N ASP A 369 18.21 0.66 -23.40
CA ASP A 369 17.23 0.51 -24.48
C ASP A 369 15.88 0.02 -23.96
N GLU A 370 15.89 -0.88 -22.97
CA GLU A 370 14.65 -1.39 -22.37
C GLU A 370 13.94 -0.31 -21.56
N LEU A 371 14.66 0.48 -20.76
CA LEU A 371 14.10 1.60 -20.01
C LEU A 371 13.49 2.65 -20.94
N SER A 372 14.18 3.00 -22.01
CA SER A 372 13.67 3.96 -23.01
C SER A 372 12.35 3.48 -23.60
N ARG A 373 12.31 2.24 -24.10
CA ARG A 373 11.10 1.64 -24.67
C ARG A 373 9.95 1.55 -23.68
N ALA A 374 10.24 1.15 -22.44
CA ALA A 374 9.21 1.02 -21.39
C ALA A 374 8.59 2.38 -21.05
N LEU A 375 9.40 3.43 -20.94
CA LEU A 375 8.94 4.76 -20.56
C LEU A 375 8.22 5.49 -21.72
N ASP A 376 8.67 5.31 -22.95
CA ASP A 376 7.97 5.84 -24.12
C ASP A 376 6.61 5.16 -24.30
N LEU A 377 6.53 3.83 -24.15
CA LEU A 377 5.27 3.09 -24.13
C LEU A 377 4.36 3.55 -22.98
N ALA A 378 4.92 3.80 -21.81
CA ALA A 378 4.14 4.25 -20.66
C ALA A 378 3.49 5.62 -20.90
N VAL A 379 4.22 6.57 -21.47
CA VAL A 379 3.69 7.90 -21.82
C VAL A 379 2.65 7.81 -22.93
N GLU A 380 2.84 6.92 -23.92
CA GLU A 380 1.84 6.65 -24.97
C GLU A 380 0.53 6.11 -24.38
N LEU A 381 0.61 5.13 -23.46
CA LEU A 381 -0.55 4.49 -22.86
C LEU A 381 -1.23 5.35 -21.78
N LEU A 382 -0.50 6.26 -21.15
CA LEU A 382 -0.93 7.09 -20.03
C LEU A 382 -0.67 8.58 -20.32
N PRO A 383 -1.22 9.18 -21.39
CA PRO A 383 -0.92 10.58 -21.77
C PRO A 383 -1.42 11.63 -20.76
N GLN A 384 -2.25 11.23 -19.79
CA GLN A 384 -2.74 12.08 -18.70
C GLN A 384 -2.11 11.75 -17.34
N SER A 385 -1.03 10.96 -17.31
CA SER A 385 -0.33 10.60 -16.07
C SER A 385 0.88 11.50 -15.84
N ASP A 386 0.80 12.31 -14.79
CA ASP A 386 1.93 13.10 -14.27
C ASP A 386 3.12 12.19 -13.90
N PHE A 387 2.84 11.01 -13.31
CA PHE A 387 3.86 10.04 -12.93
C PHE A 387 4.62 9.46 -14.13
N ALA A 388 3.95 9.22 -15.27
CA ALA A 388 4.61 8.71 -16.47
C ALA A 388 5.60 9.73 -17.02
N PHE A 389 5.20 11.01 -17.09
CA PHE A 389 6.10 12.08 -17.50
C PHE A 389 7.24 12.31 -16.52
N PHE A 390 6.99 12.23 -15.21
CA PHE A 390 8.05 12.32 -14.21
C PHE A 390 9.06 11.17 -14.33
N ALA A 391 8.59 9.94 -14.54
CA ALA A 391 9.45 8.78 -14.70
C ALA A 391 10.38 8.94 -15.92
N ARG A 392 9.86 9.39 -17.06
CA ARG A 392 10.65 9.65 -18.25
C ARG A 392 11.57 10.87 -18.11
N CYS A 393 11.10 11.91 -17.43
CA CYS A 393 11.93 13.06 -17.05
C CYS A 393 13.17 12.62 -16.24
N MET A 394 12.99 11.78 -15.23
CA MET A 394 14.08 11.26 -14.41
C MET A 394 15.05 10.40 -15.24
N PHE A 395 14.53 9.50 -16.09
CA PHE A 395 15.35 8.70 -17.00
C PHE A 395 16.22 9.59 -17.90
N ARG A 396 15.61 10.55 -18.59
CA ARG A 396 16.32 11.47 -19.50
C ARG A 396 17.33 12.34 -18.78
N SER A 397 17.04 12.73 -17.54
CA SER A 397 17.97 13.50 -16.72
C SER A 397 19.26 12.76 -16.41
N LEU A 398 19.18 11.44 -16.23
CA LEU A 398 20.34 10.60 -15.90
C LEU A 398 21.12 10.13 -17.12
N THR A 399 20.42 9.82 -18.21
CA THR A 399 20.98 9.10 -19.37
C THR A 399 21.25 10.01 -20.57
N GLU A 400 20.23 10.74 -21.03
CA GLU A 400 20.36 11.61 -22.20
C GLU A 400 20.97 12.98 -21.85
N ARG A 401 20.65 13.50 -20.66
CA ARG A 401 21.11 14.78 -20.12
C ARG A 401 20.84 15.98 -21.04
N ASP A 402 19.85 15.85 -21.91
CA ASP A 402 19.36 16.91 -22.78
C ASP A 402 18.35 17.79 -22.02
N PRO A 403 18.73 19.04 -21.64
CA PRO A 403 17.87 19.90 -20.83
C PRO A 403 16.54 20.22 -21.52
N THR A 404 16.49 20.22 -22.85
CA THR A 404 15.28 20.52 -23.62
C THR A 404 14.24 19.40 -23.50
N LYS A 405 14.67 18.15 -23.67
CA LYS A 405 13.80 16.98 -23.54
C LYS A 405 13.33 16.81 -22.09
N VAL A 406 14.24 16.99 -21.13
CA VAL A 406 13.92 16.91 -19.70
C VAL A 406 12.91 18.00 -19.31
N MET A 407 13.11 19.23 -19.79
CA MET A 407 12.18 20.35 -19.56
C MET A 407 10.80 20.08 -20.17
N SER A 408 10.75 19.46 -21.33
CA SER A 408 9.47 19.08 -21.98
C SER A 408 8.65 18.13 -21.12
N ASP A 409 9.26 17.06 -20.60
CA ASP A 409 8.59 16.10 -19.73
C ASP A 409 8.24 16.71 -18.36
N ALA A 410 9.15 17.50 -17.78
CA ALA A 410 8.91 18.20 -16.53
C ALA A 410 7.71 19.17 -16.60
N LYS A 411 7.60 19.94 -17.70
CA LYS A 411 6.47 20.83 -17.95
C LYS A 411 5.18 20.03 -18.19
N ALA A 412 5.23 18.92 -18.91
CA ALA A 412 4.05 18.07 -19.10
C ALA A 412 3.54 17.54 -17.74
N CYS A 413 4.45 17.06 -16.88
CA CYS A 413 4.12 16.64 -15.52
C CYS A 413 3.51 17.79 -14.70
N TYR A 414 4.13 18.97 -14.72
CA TYR A 414 3.67 20.15 -13.99
C TYR A 414 2.29 20.64 -14.46
N ASN A 415 2.05 20.72 -15.76
CA ASN A 415 0.77 21.15 -16.32
C ASN A 415 -0.37 20.18 -15.95
N LEU A 416 -0.07 18.89 -15.82
CA LEU A 416 -1.02 17.89 -15.37
C LEU A 416 -1.33 18.00 -13.88
N SER A 417 -0.35 18.29 -13.05
CA SER A 417 -0.48 18.33 -11.58
C SER A 417 0.48 19.35 -10.96
N PRO A 418 0.12 20.65 -10.94
CA PRO A 418 1.00 21.71 -10.41
C PRO A 418 1.37 21.55 -8.93
N ASN A 419 0.50 20.90 -8.15
CA ASN A 419 0.70 20.65 -6.71
C ASN A 419 1.37 19.29 -6.43
N TYR A 420 1.80 18.57 -7.47
CA TYR A 420 2.48 17.30 -7.31
C TYR A 420 3.98 17.53 -7.03
N PRO A 421 4.53 17.06 -5.89
CA PRO A 421 5.93 17.29 -5.52
C PRO A 421 6.92 16.90 -6.61
N GLN A 422 6.70 15.76 -7.27
CA GLN A 422 7.58 15.26 -8.32
C GLN A 422 7.58 16.16 -9.58
N ALA A 423 6.51 16.92 -9.82
CA ALA A 423 6.48 17.89 -10.91
C ALA A 423 7.51 19.01 -10.68
N HIS A 424 7.57 19.53 -9.45
CA HIS A 424 8.58 20.53 -9.06
C HIS A 424 10.00 19.95 -9.06
N ILE A 425 10.17 18.69 -8.60
CA ILE A 425 11.46 18.01 -8.65
C ILE A 425 11.92 17.80 -10.10
N GLY A 426 11.03 17.41 -11.01
CA GLY A 426 11.32 17.29 -12.44
C GLY A 426 11.77 18.62 -13.06
N LEU A 427 11.09 19.73 -12.71
CA LEU A 427 11.52 21.07 -13.11
C LEU A 427 12.90 21.41 -12.55
N GLY A 428 13.18 21.04 -11.29
CA GLY A 428 14.49 21.19 -10.67
C GLY A 428 15.59 20.46 -11.43
N TYR A 429 15.34 19.22 -11.88
CA TYR A 429 16.28 18.46 -12.72
C TYR A 429 16.56 19.18 -14.04
N ALA A 430 15.49 19.62 -14.71
CA ALA A 430 15.62 20.33 -15.98
C ALA A 430 16.42 21.65 -15.84
N TYR A 431 16.12 22.45 -14.81
CA TYR A 431 16.85 23.68 -14.52
C TYR A 431 18.32 23.40 -14.13
N THR A 432 18.60 22.33 -13.37
CA THR A 432 19.99 21.95 -13.03
C THR A 432 20.79 21.66 -14.29
N LEU A 433 20.24 20.89 -15.23
CA LEU A 433 20.90 20.58 -16.51
C LEU A 433 21.04 21.80 -17.42
N ALA A 434 20.09 22.72 -17.36
CA ALA A 434 20.14 24.00 -18.06
C ALA A 434 21.08 25.03 -17.38
N GLN A 435 21.70 24.69 -16.25
CA GLN A 435 22.55 25.54 -15.42
C GLN A 435 21.81 26.77 -14.85
N GLU A 436 20.48 26.68 -14.71
CA GLU A 436 19.65 27.72 -14.07
C GLU A 436 19.47 27.38 -12.58
N TYR A 437 20.58 27.38 -11.82
CA TYR A 437 20.66 26.78 -10.49
C TYR A 437 19.72 27.38 -9.45
N GLN A 438 19.55 28.72 -9.46
CA GLN A 438 18.61 29.37 -8.53
C GLN A 438 17.17 28.94 -8.78
N LYS A 439 16.77 28.78 -10.06
CA LYS A 439 15.45 28.24 -10.39
C LYS A 439 15.34 26.77 -10.01
N ALA A 440 16.43 26.00 -10.15
CA ALA A 440 16.48 24.61 -9.75
C ALA A 440 16.25 24.46 -8.25
N ALA A 441 17.00 25.19 -7.42
CA ALA A 441 16.86 25.18 -5.97
C ALA A 441 15.45 25.62 -5.53
N ALA A 442 14.91 26.69 -6.10
CA ALA A 442 13.56 27.18 -5.79
C ALA A 442 12.47 26.15 -6.15
N ALA A 443 12.58 25.50 -7.30
CA ALA A 443 11.62 24.46 -7.72
C ALA A 443 11.69 23.25 -6.78
N ILE A 444 12.90 22.77 -6.44
CA ILE A 444 13.07 21.64 -5.54
C ILE A 444 12.57 21.98 -4.14
N ARG A 445 12.86 23.19 -3.63
CA ARG A 445 12.36 23.66 -2.33
C ARG A 445 10.84 23.56 -2.26
N LYS A 446 10.12 24.08 -3.27
CA LYS A 446 8.67 23.97 -3.35
C LYS A 446 8.19 22.53 -3.35
N GLY A 447 8.86 21.62 -4.06
CA GLY A 447 8.53 20.20 -4.07
C GLY A 447 8.85 19.48 -2.74
N THR A 448 9.67 20.07 -1.85
CA THR A 448 10.07 19.50 -0.56
C THR A 448 9.31 20.06 0.64
N GLU A 449 8.45 21.08 0.46
CA GLU A 449 7.63 21.66 1.53
C GLU A 449 6.59 20.70 2.08
N LEU A 450 6.26 19.63 1.35
CA LEU A 450 5.37 18.55 1.78
C LEU A 450 6.11 17.56 2.70
N ARG A 451 5.95 17.71 4.01
CA ARG A 451 6.80 17.14 5.08
C ARG A 451 6.77 15.62 5.30
N ASN A 452 5.93 14.82 4.68
CA ASN A 452 5.81 13.37 4.95
C ASN A 452 6.29 12.46 3.80
N ASP A 453 7.20 12.96 2.97
CA ASP A 453 7.75 12.21 1.85
C ASP A 453 9.01 11.44 2.30
N PRO A 454 9.07 10.10 2.16
CA PRO A 454 10.25 9.31 2.49
C PRO A 454 11.49 9.72 1.67
N PHE A 455 11.29 10.34 0.50
CA PHE A 455 12.36 10.86 -0.35
C PHE A 455 12.77 12.30 -0.02
N TRP A 456 12.21 12.92 0.99
CA TRP A 456 12.46 14.30 1.37
C TRP A 456 13.96 14.60 1.53
N THR A 457 14.69 13.74 2.21
CA THR A 457 16.13 13.89 2.44
C THR A 457 16.93 13.87 1.13
N TYR A 458 16.59 12.93 0.22
CA TYR A 458 17.24 12.88 -1.09
C TYR A 458 16.93 14.13 -1.94
N ARG A 459 15.70 14.60 -1.92
CA ARG A 459 15.32 15.81 -2.69
C ARG A 459 16.05 17.03 -2.18
N ARG A 460 16.23 17.19 -0.88
CA ARG A 460 17.03 18.26 -0.30
C ARG A 460 18.51 18.14 -0.63
N LEU A 461 19.05 16.94 -0.74
CA LEU A 461 20.40 16.76 -1.25
C LEU A 461 20.53 17.30 -2.68
N GLN A 462 19.57 17.01 -3.56
CA GLN A 462 19.57 17.56 -4.93
C GLN A 462 19.46 19.10 -4.93
N MET A 463 18.74 19.69 -3.97
CA MET A 463 18.70 21.15 -3.78
C MET A 463 20.07 21.68 -3.39
N ALA A 464 20.71 21.11 -2.39
CA ALA A 464 22.06 21.50 -1.97
C ALA A 464 23.11 21.34 -3.10
N VAL A 465 22.94 20.32 -3.95
CA VAL A 465 23.78 20.16 -5.16
C VAL A 465 23.53 21.30 -6.15
N ALA A 466 22.29 21.72 -6.37
CA ALA A 466 22.01 22.86 -7.25
C ALA A 466 22.59 24.17 -6.67
N GLU A 467 22.45 24.40 -5.37
CA GLU A 467 23.02 25.53 -4.64
C GLU A 467 24.56 25.53 -4.79
N TYR A 468 25.21 24.38 -4.56
CA TYR A 468 26.67 24.25 -4.73
C TYR A 468 27.11 24.53 -6.18
N CYS A 469 26.44 23.95 -7.17
CA CYS A 469 26.76 24.18 -8.59
C CYS A 469 26.55 25.64 -9.02
N GLY A 470 25.61 26.33 -8.35
CA GLY A 470 25.34 27.77 -8.55
C GLY A 470 26.28 28.71 -7.81
N ALA A 471 27.25 28.17 -7.08
CA ALA A 471 28.16 28.91 -6.19
C ALA A 471 27.44 29.61 -5.02
N ASP A 472 26.19 29.20 -4.68
CA ASP A 472 25.45 29.65 -3.50
C ASP A 472 25.86 28.80 -2.29
N TYR A 473 27.17 28.85 -1.93
CA TYR A 473 27.76 27.92 -0.96
C TYR A 473 27.23 28.09 0.46
N GLU A 474 26.85 29.31 0.87
CA GLU A 474 26.23 29.60 2.16
C GLU A 474 24.87 28.87 2.31
N GLU A 475 24.04 28.94 1.26
CA GLU A 475 22.74 28.24 1.25
C GLU A 475 22.94 26.71 1.25
N ALA A 476 23.90 26.21 0.46
CA ALA A 476 24.25 24.79 0.47
C ALA A 476 24.68 24.31 1.87
N VAL A 477 25.50 25.09 2.58
CA VAL A 477 25.93 24.80 3.97
C VAL A 477 24.72 24.78 4.90
N SER A 478 23.81 25.77 4.80
CA SER A 478 22.60 25.83 5.61
C SER A 478 21.72 24.60 5.40
N THR A 479 21.42 24.28 4.14
CA THR A 479 20.63 23.11 3.75
C THR A 479 21.26 21.80 4.28
N LEU A 480 22.56 21.64 4.14
CA LEU A 480 23.26 20.41 4.53
C LEU A 480 23.36 20.25 6.05
N ARG A 481 23.49 21.34 6.81
CA ARG A 481 23.44 21.27 8.28
C ARG A 481 22.09 20.79 8.79
N GLU A 482 20.98 21.33 8.27
CA GLU A 482 19.65 20.83 8.61
C GLU A 482 19.48 19.32 8.28
N MET A 483 20.04 18.87 7.16
CA MET A 483 19.99 17.45 6.77
C MET A 483 20.82 16.58 7.72
N ILE A 484 21.99 17.05 8.13
CA ILE A 484 22.89 16.34 9.06
C ILE A 484 22.26 16.27 10.45
N ASP A 485 21.59 17.31 10.92
CA ASP A 485 20.88 17.30 12.21
C ASP A 485 19.78 16.24 12.24
N LEU A 486 19.08 16.05 11.12
CA LEU A 486 18.03 15.03 10.98
C LEU A 486 18.57 13.61 10.77
N LYS A 487 19.70 13.47 10.07
CA LYS A 487 20.31 12.19 9.69
C LYS A 487 21.85 12.26 9.84
N PRO A 488 22.37 12.31 11.08
CA PRO A 488 23.79 12.55 11.35
C PRO A 488 24.73 11.43 10.85
N SER A 489 24.19 10.23 10.64
CA SER A 489 24.95 9.06 10.16
C SER A 489 25.18 9.01 8.65
N VAL A 490 24.57 9.93 7.87
CA VAL A 490 24.68 9.90 6.41
C VAL A 490 25.95 10.65 5.97
N ARG A 491 26.99 9.88 5.62
CA ARG A 491 28.30 10.42 5.23
C ARG A 491 28.25 11.32 3.99
N GLY A 492 27.39 11.00 3.02
CA GLY A 492 27.27 11.77 1.76
C GLY A 492 26.91 13.24 1.95
N PHE A 493 26.10 13.57 2.99
CA PHE A 493 25.77 14.97 3.29
C PHE A 493 27.01 15.74 3.76
N ARG A 494 27.85 15.11 4.60
CA ARG A 494 29.10 15.73 5.06
C ARG A 494 30.11 15.91 3.93
N LYS A 495 30.13 15.02 2.93
CA LYS A 495 31.00 15.18 1.76
C LYS A 495 30.73 16.49 1.02
N LEU A 496 29.44 16.78 0.74
CA LEU A 496 29.08 18.03 0.05
C LEU A 496 29.26 19.25 0.97
N LEU A 497 29.00 19.11 2.29
CA LEU A 497 29.28 20.17 3.27
C LEU A 497 30.78 20.54 3.31
N ILE A 498 31.67 19.55 3.31
CA ILE A 498 33.11 19.76 3.28
C ILE A 498 33.52 20.57 2.02
N LEU A 499 32.99 20.19 0.87
CA LEU A 499 33.24 20.90 -0.38
C LEU A 499 32.71 22.33 -0.34
N SER A 500 31.52 22.57 0.18
CA SER A 500 30.89 23.89 0.30
C SER A 500 31.66 24.79 1.25
N LEU A 501 32.06 24.28 2.43
CA LEU A 501 32.90 25.01 3.39
C LEU A 501 34.29 25.36 2.82
N TRP A 502 34.86 24.46 2.02
CA TRP A 502 36.14 24.70 1.38
C TRP A 502 36.08 25.88 0.39
N GLN A 503 35.00 25.93 -0.41
CA GLN A 503 34.78 27.04 -1.37
C GLN A 503 34.57 28.39 -0.67
N LEU A 504 33.99 28.40 0.54
CA LEU A 504 33.83 29.59 1.37
C LEU A 504 35.12 30.03 2.09
N GLY A 505 36.21 29.25 1.97
CA GLY A 505 37.46 29.51 2.69
C GLY A 505 37.44 29.08 4.15
N HIS A 506 36.40 28.38 4.62
CA HIS A 506 36.25 27.86 5.99
C HIS A 506 37.01 26.54 6.18
N HIS A 507 38.30 26.54 5.81
CA HIS A 507 39.14 25.33 5.72
C HIS A 507 39.25 24.55 7.05
N ASP A 508 39.29 25.24 8.20
CA ASP A 508 39.41 24.58 9.52
C ASP A 508 38.12 23.82 9.86
N GLU A 509 36.97 24.37 9.51
CA GLU A 509 35.69 23.72 9.70
C GLU A 509 35.53 22.53 8.73
N ALA A 510 35.92 22.70 7.47
CA ALA A 510 35.95 21.62 6.48
C ALA A 510 36.80 20.42 6.95
N ARG A 511 37.98 20.68 7.57
CA ARG A 511 38.86 19.64 8.13
C ARG A 511 38.20 18.92 9.33
N LYS A 512 37.48 19.66 10.19
CA LYS A 512 36.71 19.05 11.29
C LYS A 512 35.60 18.13 10.78
N GLU A 513 34.81 18.61 9.81
CA GLU A 513 33.76 17.79 9.18
C GLU A 513 34.34 16.58 8.46
N LYS A 514 35.49 16.69 7.80
CA LYS A 514 36.23 15.57 7.20
C LYS A 514 36.61 14.51 8.24
N ALA A 515 37.09 14.91 9.41
CA ALA A 515 37.42 13.99 10.49
C ALA A 515 36.16 13.27 11.04
N LEU A 516 35.02 13.96 11.13
CA LEU A 516 33.74 13.35 11.50
C LEU A 516 33.24 12.39 10.42
N ALA A 517 33.30 12.77 9.15
CA ALA A 517 32.90 11.93 8.03
C ALA A 517 33.71 10.64 7.93
N ALA A 518 35.01 10.68 8.28
CA ALA A 518 35.87 9.50 8.27
C ALA A 518 35.50 8.44 9.32
N GLN A 519 34.71 8.80 10.35
CA GLN A 519 34.23 7.88 11.38
C GLN A 519 32.90 7.20 10.99
N LEU A 520 32.28 7.65 9.90
CA LEU A 520 31.02 7.11 9.40
C LEU A 520 31.29 6.11 8.28
N GLU A 521 30.53 5.01 8.28
CA GLU A 521 30.50 4.07 7.16
C GLU A 521 29.63 4.62 6.03
N ASP A 522 30.00 4.34 4.79
CA ASP A 522 29.11 4.53 3.65
C ASP A 522 28.10 3.39 3.67
N GLY A 523 26.98 3.57 4.41
CA GLY A 523 25.92 2.57 4.50
C GLY A 523 25.19 2.40 3.16
N GLU A 524 24.75 1.17 2.89
CA GLU A 524 23.87 0.83 1.77
C GLU A 524 22.45 1.37 2.02
N ASN A 525 22.26 2.68 2.07
CA ASN A 525 20.95 3.27 2.29
C ASN A 525 20.54 4.17 1.11
N PHE A 526 19.23 4.31 0.96
CA PHE A 526 18.57 5.05 -0.11
C PHE A 526 18.75 6.58 0.00
N PHE A 527 19.33 7.09 1.09
CA PHE A 527 19.43 8.52 1.35
C PHE A 527 20.54 9.22 0.54
N VAL A 528 21.49 8.44 0.03
CA VAL A 528 22.54 8.96 -0.84
C VAL A 528 22.37 8.34 -2.22
N GLN A 529 21.97 9.14 -3.17
CA GLN A 529 21.75 8.74 -4.56
C GLN A 529 22.60 9.61 -5.46
N GLU A 530 22.95 9.10 -6.64
CA GLU A 530 23.62 9.90 -7.67
C GLU A 530 22.77 11.13 -7.99
N PRO A 531 23.32 12.34 -7.81
CA PRO A 531 22.59 13.56 -8.12
C PRO A 531 22.49 13.80 -9.62
N ILE A 532 21.49 14.56 -10.03
CA ILE A 532 21.43 15.09 -11.39
C ILE A 532 22.43 16.24 -11.48
N LEU A 533 23.40 16.12 -12.39
CA LEU A 533 24.52 17.03 -12.53
C LEU A 533 24.64 17.52 -13.97
N PRO A 534 24.95 18.80 -14.22
CA PRO A 534 25.37 19.28 -15.53
C PRO A 534 26.79 18.77 -15.86
N ASP A 535 27.12 18.76 -17.14
CA ASP A 535 28.44 18.25 -17.61
C ASP A 535 29.63 18.93 -16.95
N THR A 536 29.50 20.21 -16.62
CA THR A 536 30.53 21.02 -15.94
C THR A 536 30.84 20.55 -14.52
N HIS A 537 29.97 19.78 -13.89
CA HIS A 537 30.10 19.34 -12.50
C HIS A 537 30.05 17.81 -12.33
N LEU A 538 30.33 17.05 -13.41
CA LEU A 538 30.32 15.58 -13.35
C LEU A 538 31.28 14.98 -12.33
N TRP A 539 32.38 15.68 -12.02
CA TRP A 539 33.33 15.26 -11.00
C TRP A 539 32.72 15.11 -9.60
N LEU A 540 31.61 15.83 -9.30
CA LEU A 540 30.85 15.63 -8.05
C LEU A 540 30.30 14.23 -7.92
N ARG A 541 29.99 13.53 -9.01
CA ARG A 541 29.57 12.13 -9.00
C ARG A 541 30.59 11.26 -8.28
N GLU A 542 31.86 11.40 -8.63
CA GLU A 542 32.97 10.66 -8.00
C GLU A 542 33.17 11.09 -6.54
N ALA A 543 33.13 12.40 -6.27
CA ALA A 543 33.31 12.94 -4.92
C ALA A 543 32.23 12.43 -3.94
N LEU A 544 30.97 12.36 -4.37
CA LEU A 544 29.83 11.98 -3.54
C LEU A 544 29.58 10.46 -3.50
N ALA A 545 30.17 9.68 -4.42
CA ALA A 545 29.97 8.23 -4.50
C ALA A 545 30.28 7.52 -3.17
N PRO A 546 29.56 6.44 -2.83
CA PRO A 546 29.97 5.54 -1.75
C PRO A 546 31.39 5.04 -1.96
N GLY A 547 32.16 4.91 -0.88
CA GLY A 547 33.56 4.48 -0.96
C GLY A 547 34.54 5.51 -1.52
N SER A 548 34.11 6.69 -2.01
CA SER A 548 35.06 7.76 -2.37
C SER A 548 35.83 8.20 -1.12
N GLY A 549 37.14 8.27 -1.23
CA GLY A 549 38.03 8.63 -0.12
C GLY A 549 37.94 10.10 0.25
N ASP A 550 39.08 10.78 0.21
CA ASP A 550 39.18 12.21 0.52
C ASP A 550 38.52 13.07 -0.56
N VAL A 551 37.43 13.74 -0.22
CA VAL A 551 36.71 14.61 -1.15
C VAL A 551 37.48 15.91 -1.47
N LEU A 552 38.39 16.34 -0.60
CA LEU A 552 39.20 17.56 -0.83
C LEU A 552 40.17 17.42 -2.01
N ARG A 553 40.53 16.19 -2.38
CA ARG A 553 41.37 15.95 -3.59
C ARG A 553 40.77 16.51 -4.89
N PHE A 554 39.45 16.82 -4.90
CA PHE A 554 38.78 17.38 -6.07
C PHE A 554 38.79 18.91 -6.11
N VAL A 555 39.19 19.58 -5.03
CA VAL A 555 39.18 21.04 -4.90
C VAL A 555 40.52 21.61 -4.43
N GLU A 556 41.42 20.78 -3.91
CA GLU A 556 42.85 21.10 -3.70
C GLU A 556 43.64 20.95 -5.00
#